data_5e245ce010bffa70b1a9dbff689e83d3
#
_entry.id   5e245ce010bffa70b1a9dbff689e83d3
#
_cell.length_a   1.000
_cell.length_b   1.000
_cell.length_c   1.000
_cell.angle_alpha   90.00
_cell.angle_beta   90.00
_cell.angle_gamma   90.00
#
_symmetry.space_group_name_H-M   'P 1'
#
loop_
_entity.id
_entity.type
_entity.pdbx_description
1 polymer ?
#
loop_
_entity_poly.entity_id
_entity_poly.type
_entity_poly.pdbx_seq_one_letter_code
_entity_poly.pdbx_strand_id
1 'polypeptide(L)'
;MRIVITGASGNVGTGVLRALAAEGGHEVVGLCRRPPDPVPPYDGVVWHRCDLADSRSRAVLDEVLPGADAVVHAVWAFQPLRDAGLLHRTNYAGTLGVFDAARRAGVPHVVHTSSIAVYGPAGEEPVDERWPATGVPGSVYGQGKAEVEAELRRFAAENPQMAVAVLRPTLVAQRDASESFRALFFDPLVPRWLIRLVERGALPVLPLPAGLRVRFVHADDVGDAVVRVLRTRASGAFNLAAGPTVTADDLATLVGARALPVPPSLVRAAVGALWRLRLLRASPGWFDVGMRSPVVDSTRALDELGWEPRVSGTDAAREQLRGLADGAEGGSPVLRRDRLRGMGGQRLS
;
A
#
# COMPACT_ATOMS: atom_id res chain seq x y z
N MET A 1 -6.50 11.55 -21.22
CA MET A 1 -7.48 11.41 -20.14
C MET A 1 -7.16 12.39 -19.03
N ARG A 2 -8.20 12.92 -18.36
CA ARG A 2 -8.03 13.68 -17.11
C ARG A 2 -8.23 12.73 -15.93
N ILE A 3 -7.18 12.52 -15.13
CA ILE A 3 -7.14 11.52 -14.06
C ILE A 3 -6.90 12.21 -12.73
N VAL A 4 -7.81 12.04 -11.77
CA VAL A 4 -7.66 12.56 -10.41
C VAL A 4 -7.17 11.45 -9.50
N ILE A 5 -6.04 11.68 -8.80
CA ILE A 5 -5.39 10.67 -7.95
C ILE A 5 -5.37 11.16 -6.51
N THR A 6 -6.11 10.51 -5.63
CA THR A 6 -5.97 10.74 -4.19
C THR A 6 -4.83 9.89 -3.64
N GLY A 7 -3.96 10.48 -2.82
CA GLY A 7 -2.76 9.79 -2.35
C GLY A 7 -1.65 9.68 -3.39
N ALA A 8 -1.67 10.53 -4.41
CA ALA A 8 -0.70 10.55 -5.52
C ALA A 8 0.76 10.63 -5.06
N SER A 9 1.02 11.25 -3.91
CA SER A 9 2.36 11.40 -3.33
C SER A 9 2.81 10.22 -2.45
N GLY A 10 1.98 9.17 -2.31
CA GLY A 10 2.27 7.97 -1.50
C GLY A 10 3.08 6.91 -2.24
N ASN A 11 3.34 5.77 -1.58
CA ASN A 11 4.10 4.65 -2.15
C ASN A 11 3.50 4.17 -3.48
N VAL A 12 2.23 3.76 -3.50
CA VAL A 12 1.55 3.34 -4.73
C VAL A 12 1.34 4.51 -5.68
N GLY A 13 0.91 5.67 -5.17
CA GLY A 13 0.67 6.86 -5.99
C GLY A 13 1.89 7.28 -6.82
N THR A 14 3.09 7.20 -6.26
CA THR A 14 4.34 7.49 -6.97
C THR A 14 4.57 6.53 -8.14
N GLY A 15 4.32 5.23 -7.96
CA GLY A 15 4.38 4.24 -9.05
C GLY A 15 3.35 4.54 -10.15
N VAL A 16 2.12 4.92 -9.76
CA VAL A 16 1.07 5.33 -10.71
C VAL A 16 1.50 6.57 -11.51
N LEU A 17 2.07 7.58 -10.84
CA LEU A 17 2.56 8.79 -11.53
C LEU A 17 3.66 8.46 -12.55
N ARG A 18 4.61 7.58 -12.20
CA ARG A 18 5.66 7.14 -13.14
C ARG A 18 5.07 6.41 -14.35
N ALA A 19 4.11 5.52 -14.11
CA ALA A 19 3.45 4.78 -15.20
C ALA A 19 2.67 5.70 -16.15
N LEU A 20 1.90 6.65 -15.61
CA LEU A 20 1.16 7.63 -16.41
C LEU A 20 2.08 8.59 -17.16
N ALA A 21 3.19 9.02 -16.56
CA ALA A 21 4.18 9.86 -17.21
C ALA A 21 4.86 9.11 -18.37
N ALA A 22 5.15 7.82 -18.21
CA ALA A 22 5.74 6.98 -19.26
C ALA A 22 4.75 6.72 -20.43
N GLU A 23 3.46 6.61 -20.13
CA GLU A 23 2.42 6.49 -21.17
C GLU A 23 2.21 7.79 -21.93
N GLY A 24 2.22 8.91 -21.22
CA GLY A 24 1.97 10.24 -21.79
C GLY A 24 0.51 10.52 -22.13
N GLY A 25 0.22 11.77 -22.51
CA GLY A 25 -1.12 12.17 -23.00
C GLY A 25 -2.20 12.27 -21.92
N HIS A 26 -1.83 12.38 -20.64
CA HIS A 26 -2.75 12.52 -19.52
C HIS A 26 -2.62 13.89 -18.84
N GLU A 27 -3.75 14.45 -18.43
CA GLU A 27 -3.82 15.52 -17.46
C GLU A 27 -3.98 14.85 -16.06
N VAL A 28 -2.98 15.01 -15.19
CA VAL A 28 -2.98 14.38 -13.88
C VAL A 28 -3.19 15.43 -12.79
N VAL A 29 -4.22 15.23 -11.98
CA VAL A 29 -4.52 16.03 -10.78
C VAL A 29 -4.23 15.19 -9.54
N GLY A 30 -3.28 15.62 -8.72
CA GLY A 30 -2.86 14.94 -7.50
C GLY A 30 -3.47 15.56 -6.25
N LEU A 31 -4.17 14.76 -5.45
CA LEU A 31 -4.67 15.17 -4.15
C LEU A 31 -3.82 14.61 -3.03
N CYS A 32 -3.30 15.50 -2.17
CA CYS A 32 -2.50 15.11 -1.02
C CYS A 32 -2.53 16.17 0.08
N ARG A 33 -2.15 15.82 1.30
CA ARG A 33 -2.07 16.78 2.41
C ARG A 33 -0.91 17.78 2.28
N ARG A 34 0.18 17.34 1.67
CA ARG A 34 1.40 18.14 1.45
C ARG A 34 1.92 17.82 0.05
N PRO A 35 1.80 18.75 -0.89
CA PRO A 35 2.36 18.58 -2.23
C PRO A 35 3.86 18.28 -2.17
N PRO A 36 4.36 17.40 -3.03
CA PRO A 36 5.80 17.13 -3.15
C PRO A 36 6.53 18.30 -3.83
N ASP A 37 7.86 18.24 -3.81
CA ASP A 37 8.69 19.13 -4.61
C ASP A 37 8.44 18.85 -6.11
N PRO A 38 8.56 19.87 -7.00
CA PRO A 38 8.31 19.73 -8.44
C PRO A 38 9.51 19.06 -9.13
N VAL A 39 9.72 17.79 -8.82
CA VAL A 39 10.73 16.91 -9.44
C VAL A 39 10.04 15.65 -9.98
N PRO A 40 10.60 14.96 -10.98
CA PRO A 40 10.01 13.71 -11.45
C PRO A 40 9.76 12.70 -10.33
N PRO A 41 8.61 12.03 -10.33
CA PRO A 41 7.48 12.07 -11.27
C PRO A 41 6.37 13.06 -10.87
N TYR A 42 6.64 14.06 -10.05
CA TYR A 42 5.64 14.97 -9.46
C TYR A 42 5.51 16.30 -10.22
N ASP A 43 6.45 16.65 -11.08
CA ASP A 43 6.55 17.93 -11.78
C ASP A 43 5.48 18.16 -12.87
N GLY A 44 4.94 17.09 -13.44
CA GLY A 44 3.85 17.14 -14.42
C GLY A 44 2.44 17.07 -13.82
N VAL A 45 2.27 17.22 -12.49
CA VAL A 45 1.01 17.01 -11.78
C VAL A 45 0.46 18.34 -11.27
N VAL A 46 -0.84 18.57 -11.47
CA VAL A 46 -1.56 19.69 -10.82
C VAL A 46 -1.94 19.30 -9.41
N TRP A 47 -1.39 19.98 -8.40
CA TRP A 47 -1.55 19.59 -7.01
C TRP A 47 -2.60 20.39 -6.27
N HIS A 48 -3.52 19.69 -5.58
CA HIS A 48 -4.46 20.27 -4.63
C HIS A 48 -4.24 19.70 -3.23
N ARG A 49 -4.31 20.58 -2.22
CA ARG A 49 -4.25 20.14 -0.81
C ARG A 49 -5.59 19.58 -0.41
N CYS A 50 -5.61 18.32 0.03
CA CYS A 50 -6.80 17.63 0.50
C CYS A 50 -6.45 16.68 1.64
N ASP A 51 -7.11 16.83 2.78
CA ASP A 51 -7.09 15.86 3.88
C ASP A 51 -8.46 15.20 3.97
N LEU A 52 -8.55 13.93 3.61
CA LEU A 52 -9.82 13.19 3.58
C LEU A 52 -10.46 13.02 4.97
N ALA A 53 -9.71 13.23 6.06
CA ALA A 53 -10.27 13.25 7.41
C ALA A 53 -10.94 14.57 7.78
N ASP A 54 -10.74 15.62 6.99
CA ASP A 54 -11.29 16.97 7.21
C ASP A 54 -12.57 17.15 6.41
N SER A 55 -13.60 17.79 7.00
CA SER A 55 -14.87 18.09 6.32
C SER A 55 -14.73 18.95 5.06
N ARG A 56 -13.67 19.76 4.99
CA ARG A 56 -13.32 20.59 3.82
C ARG A 56 -12.92 19.76 2.60
N SER A 57 -12.58 18.48 2.78
CA SER A 57 -12.24 17.58 1.67
C SER A 57 -13.34 17.50 0.63
N ARG A 58 -14.62 17.58 1.08
CA ARG A 58 -15.77 17.56 0.18
C ARG A 58 -15.74 18.71 -0.83
N ALA A 59 -15.49 19.93 -0.38
CA ALA A 59 -15.41 21.10 -1.27
C ALA A 59 -14.30 20.95 -2.32
N VAL A 60 -13.11 20.44 -1.90
CA VAL A 60 -12.00 20.18 -2.82
C VAL A 60 -12.37 19.10 -3.84
N LEU A 61 -13.02 18.02 -3.42
CA LEU A 61 -13.47 16.95 -4.32
C LEU A 61 -14.52 17.46 -5.31
N ASP A 62 -15.51 18.23 -4.85
CA ASP A 62 -16.56 18.81 -5.70
C ASP A 62 -15.98 19.84 -6.72
N GLU A 63 -14.82 20.47 -6.42
CA GLU A 63 -14.10 21.36 -7.33
C GLU A 63 -13.31 20.61 -8.39
N VAL A 64 -12.59 19.53 -8.00
CA VAL A 64 -11.58 18.92 -8.90
C VAL A 64 -12.11 17.75 -9.73
N LEU A 65 -13.20 17.10 -9.31
CA LEU A 65 -13.70 15.89 -9.98
C LEU A 65 -14.55 16.16 -11.25
N PRO A 66 -15.26 17.30 -11.41
CA PRO A 66 -15.98 17.57 -12.65
C PRO A 66 -15.07 17.49 -13.89
N GLY A 67 -15.53 16.72 -14.90
CA GLY A 67 -14.75 16.49 -16.13
C GLY A 67 -13.59 15.50 -16.01
N ALA A 68 -13.43 14.81 -14.88
CA ALA A 68 -12.46 13.72 -14.78
C ALA A 68 -12.96 12.47 -15.51
N ASP A 69 -12.08 11.86 -16.30
CA ASP A 69 -12.33 10.56 -16.94
C ASP A 69 -12.21 9.40 -15.94
N ALA A 70 -11.36 9.57 -14.92
CA ALA A 70 -11.18 8.56 -13.90
C ALA A 70 -10.68 9.13 -12.57
N VAL A 71 -10.97 8.39 -11.49
CA VAL A 71 -10.39 8.60 -10.15
C VAL A 71 -9.56 7.38 -9.75
N VAL A 72 -8.32 7.61 -9.31
CA VAL A 72 -7.49 6.59 -8.67
C VAL A 72 -7.40 6.91 -7.17
N HIS A 73 -7.98 6.05 -6.35
CA HIS A 73 -7.99 6.23 -4.90
C HIS A 73 -6.93 5.37 -4.23
N ALA A 74 -5.79 5.99 -3.84
CA ALA A 74 -4.65 5.34 -3.21
C ALA A 74 -4.35 5.86 -1.78
N VAL A 75 -5.29 6.60 -1.17
CA VAL A 75 -5.14 7.04 0.21
C VAL A 75 -5.43 5.90 1.17
N TRP A 76 -4.50 5.70 2.09
CA TRP A 76 -4.73 4.91 3.29
C TRP A 76 -3.85 5.43 4.42
N ALA A 77 -4.46 5.77 5.55
CA ALA A 77 -3.73 6.10 6.76
C ALA A 77 -3.28 4.81 7.44
N PHE A 78 -1.97 4.61 7.51
CA PHE A 78 -1.37 3.46 8.20
C PHE A 78 -1.16 3.77 9.68
N GLN A 79 -1.20 2.75 10.50
CA GLN A 79 -0.58 2.84 11.82
C GLN A 79 0.92 3.22 11.65
N PRO A 80 1.51 4.05 12.51
CA PRO A 80 1.42 3.95 13.95
C PRO A 80 0.35 4.82 14.62
N LEU A 81 -0.58 5.38 13.88
CA LEU A 81 -1.67 6.14 14.49
C LEU A 81 -2.46 5.25 15.44
N ARG A 82 -2.49 5.64 16.73
CA ARG A 82 -3.33 5.00 17.75
C ARG A 82 -4.72 5.63 17.83
N ASP A 83 -4.94 6.70 17.06
CA ASP A 83 -6.23 7.36 16.93
C ASP A 83 -7.11 6.59 15.95
N ALA A 84 -7.94 5.70 16.50
CA ALA A 84 -8.90 4.92 15.73
C ALA A 84 -9.92 5.82 15.00
N GLY A 85 -10.27 6.95 15.60
CA GLY A 85 -11.18 7.92 14.99
C GLY A 85 -10.59 8.55 13.73
N LEU A 86 -9.31 8.93 13.75
CA LEU A 86 -8.62 9.46 12.57
C LEU A 86 -8.47 8.38 11.48
N LEU A 87 -8.14 7.14 11.87
CA LEU A 87 -8.07 6.02 10.92
C LEU A 87 -9.43 5.80 10.24
N HIS A 88 -10.51 5.78 11.01
CA HIS A 88 -11.86 5.62 10.48
C HIS A 88 -12.25 6.80 9.56
N ARG A 89 -12.05 8.05 10.01
CA ARG A 89 -12.36 9.24 9.18
C ARG A 89 -11.59 9.24 7.86
N THR A 90 -10.29 8.88 7.89
CA THR A 90 -9.46 8.88 6.67
C THR A 90 -9.79 7.69 5.76
N ASN A 91 -9.79 6.48 6.34
CA ASN A 91 -9.79 5.24 5.57
C ASN A 91 -11.19 4.78 5.16
N TYR A 92 -12.17 4.92 6.05
CA TYR A 92 -13.54 4.53 5.77
C TYR A 92 -14.36 5.71 5.21
N ALA A 93 -14.63 6.70 6.04
CA ALA A 93 -15.47 7.83 5.64
C ALA A 93 -14.86 8.62 4.47
N GLY A 94 -13.52 8.82 4.47
CA GLY A 94 -12.82 9.49 3.38
C GLY A 94 -12.91 8.74 2.07
N THR A 95 -12.76 7.40 2.08
CA THR A 95 -12.93 6.60 0.86
C THR A 95 -14.35 6.70 0.32
N LEU A 96 -15.37 6.50 1.16
CA LEU A 96 -16.77 6.61 0.73
C LEU A 96 -17.10 8.03 0.23
N GLY A 97 -16.51 9.06 0.86
CA GLY A 97 -16.64 10.45 0.42
C GLY A 97 -16.07 10.70 -0.98
N VAL A 98 -14.92 10.08 -1.32
CA VAL A 98 -14.34 10.16 -2.68
C VAL A 98 -15.26 9.48 -3.70
N PHE A 99 -15.78 8.29 -3.41
CA PHE A 99 -16.66 7.55 -4.32
C PHE A 99 -17.99 8.28 -4.54
N ASP A 100 -18.59 8.83 -3.48
CA ASP A 100 -19.82 9.62 -3.59
C ASP A 100 -19.58 10.92 -4.38
N ALA A 101 -18.47 11.60 -4.17
CA ALA A 101 -18.09 12.78 -4.95
C ALA A 101 -17.86 12.44 -6.43
N ALA A 102 -17.18 11.33 -6.73
CA ALA A 102 -16.99 10.85 -8.11
C ALA A 102 -18.34 10.55 -8.78
N ARG A 103 -19.27 9.91 -8.06
CA ARG A 103 -20.62 9.66 -8.54
C ARG A 103 -21.39 10.96 -8.84
N ARG A 104 -21.34 11.95 -7.93
CA ARG A 104 -22.00 13.27 -8.15
C ARG A 104 -21.41 14.01 -9.34
N ALA A 105 -20.10 13.90 -9.55
CA ALA A 105 -19.40 14.52 -10.67
C ALA A 105 -19.58 13.77 -12.00
N GLY A 106 -20.24 12.60 -11.99
CA GLY A 106 -20.44 11.79 -13.19
C GLY A 106 -19.16 11.11 -13.70
N VAL A 107 -18.16 10.88 -12.83
CA VAL A 107 -16.91 10.20 -13.21
C VAL A 107 -17.23 8.77 -13.62
N PRO A 108 -16.86 8.33 -14.82
CA PRO A 108 -17.27 7.02 -15.33
C PRO A 108 -16.44 5.84 -14.80
N HIS A 109 -15.27 6.09 -14.20
CA HIS A 109 -14.37 5.02 -13.76
C HIS A 109 -13.66 5.38 -12.45
N VAL A 110 -13.69 4.47 -11.48
CA VAL A 110 -12.95 4.61 -10.21
C VAL A 110 -12.10 3.36 -9.95
N VAL A 111 -10.82 3.57 -9.64
CA VAL A 111 -9.86 2.53 -9.28
C VAL A 111 -9.50 2.69 -7.81
N HIS A 112 -9.78 1.70 -6.98
CA HIS A 112 -9.40 1.68 -5.56
C HIS A 112 -8.20 0.78 -5.31
N THR A 113 -7.19 1.29 -4.61
CA THR A 113 -6.07 0.46 -4.14
C THR A 113 -6.42 -0.17 -2.79
N SER A 114 -6.70 -1.45 -2.82
CA SER A 114 -6.92 -2.28 -1.65
C SER A 114 -5.62 -3.01 -1.23
N SER A 115 -5.69 -4.27 -0.82
CA SER A 115 -4.56 -5.13 -0.43
C SER A 115 -5.00 -6.58 -0.34
N ILE A 116 -4.09 -7.54 -0.50
CA ILE A 116 -4.37 -8.95 -0.17
C ILE A 116 -4.71 -9.19 1.30
N ALA A 117 -4.41 -8.25 2.19
CA ALA A 117 -4.80 -8.32 3.60
C ALA A 117 -6.33 -8.29 3.83
N VAL A 118 -7.12 -8.03 2.80
CA VAL A 118 -8.59 -8.17 2.83
C VAL A 118 -9.03 -9.61 2.97
N TYR A 119 -8.21 -10.56 2.55
CA TYR A 119 -8.58 -11.97 2.59
C TYR A 119 -8.57 -12.54 4.01
N GLY A 120 -9.51 -13.42 4.29
CA GLY A 120 -9.44 -14.31 5.43
C GLY A 120 -8.27 -15.29 5.29
N PRO A 121 -7.86 -15.93 6.40
CA PRO A 121 -6.82 -16.97 6.35
C PRO A 121 -7.19 -18.08 5.36
N ALA A 122 -6.17 -18.60 4.67
CA ALA A 122 -6.30 -19.71 3.72
C ALA A 122 -5.24 -20.77 4.01
N GLY A 123 -5.34 -21.90 3.31
CA GLY A 123 -4.33 -22.95 3.30
C GLY A 123 -3.08 -22.56 2.50
N GLU A 124 -2.38 -23.57 2.00
CA GLU A 124 -1.14 -23.38 1.23
C GLU A 124 -1.39 -23.03 -0.23
N GLU A 125 -2.54 -23.41 -0.76
CA GLU A 125 -2.91 -23.14 -2.15
C GLU A 125 -3.17 -21.66 -2.40
N PRO A 126 -2.75 -21.13 -3.55
CA PRO A 126 -3.04 -19.76 -3.95
C PRO A 126 -4.55 -19.52 -4.05
N VAL A 127 -5.01 -18.36 -3.61
CA VAL A 127 -6.42 -17.97 -3.67
C VAL A 127 -6.65 -16.92 -4.75
N ASP A 128 -7.79 -17.02 -5.43
CA ASP A 128 -8.23 -16.02 -6.40
C ASP A 128 -9.09 -14.92 -5.76
N GLU A 129 -9.62 -14.01 -6.57
CA GLU A 129 -10.41 -12.86 -6.12
C GLU A 129 -11.77 -13.21 -5.51
N ARG A 130 -12.24 -14.46 -5.67
CA ARG A 130 -13.49 -14.99 -5.11
C ARG A 130 -13.32 -15.44 -3.66
N TRP A 131 -12.08 -15.61 -3.18
CA TRP A 131 -11.83 -15.99 -1.79
C TRP A 131 -12.43 -14.96 -0.82
N PRO A 132 -13.01 -15.40 0.32
CA PRO A 132 -13.69 -14.50 1.24
C PRO A 132 -12.83 -13.33 1.72
N ALA A 133 -13.27 -12.11 1.46
CA ALA A 133 -12.63 -10.87 1.90
C ALA A 133 -13.17 -10.48 3.29
N THR A 134 -12.75 -11.21 4.32
CA THR A 134 -13.16 -11.01 5.74
C THR A 134 -12.09 -10.28 6.56
N GLY A 135 -10.94 -10.00 5.97
CA GLY A 135 -9.78 -9.42 6.64
C GLY A 135 -9.00 -10.44 7.47
N VAL A 136 -7.72 -10.14 7.70
CA VAL A 136 -6.89 -10.94 8.62
C VAL A 136 -7.37 -10.71 10.05
N PRO A 137 -7.76 -11.76 10.82
CA PRO A 137 -8.21 -11.62 12.19
C PRO A 137 -7.15 -10.96 13.09
N GLY A 138 -7.58 -9.94 13.86
CA GLY A 138 -6.69 -9.17 14.75
C GLY A 138 -5.92 -8.04 14.05
N SER A 139 -6.08 -7.87 12.73
CA SER A 139 -5.49 -6.77 11.99
C SER A 139 -6.51 -5.67 11.69
N VAL A 140 -6.35 -4.52 12.34
CA VAL A 140 -7.15 -3.31 12.05
C VAL A 140 -7.01 -2.91 10.57
N TYR A 141 -5.81 -3.12 10.00
CA TYR A 141 -5.56 -2.85 8.59
C TYR A 141 -6.36 -3.76 7.66
N GLY A 142 -6.24 -5.08 7.84
CA GLY A 142 -6.92 -6.06 6.99
C GLY A 142 -8.44 -5.98 7.12
N GLN A 143 -8.95 -5.89 8.35
CA GLN A 143 -10.39 -5.75 8.61
C GLN A 143 -10.95 -4.44 8.05
N GLY A 144 -10.24 -3.32 8.22
CA GLY A 144 -10.68 -2.03 7.66
C GLY A 144 -10.70 -2.02 6.13
N LYS A 145 -9.72 -2.68 5.47
CA LYS A 145 -9.73 -2.85 4.00
C LYS A 145 -10.92 -3.71 3.55
N ALA A 146 -11.20 -4.80 4.26
CA ALA A 146 -12.33 -5.67 3.95
C ALA A 146 -13.69 -4.96 4.13
N GLU A 147 -13.83 -4.14 5.17
CA GLU A 147 -15.02 -3.32 5.43
C GLU A 147 -15.25 -2.33 4.29
N VAL A 148 -14.22 -1.58 3.90
CA VAL A 148 -14.30 -0.65 2.76
C VAL A 148 -14.67 -1.38 1.47
N GLU A 149 -14.04 -2.51 1.16
CA GLU A 149 -14.41 -3.27 -0.05
C GLU A 149 -15.84 -3.79 -0.04
N ALA A 150 -16.39 -4.12 1.13
CA ALA A 150 -17.81 -4.52 1.23
C ALA A 150 -18.74 -3.37 0.84
N GLU A 151 -18.44 -2.14 1.28
CA GLU A 151 -19.18 -0.95 0.88
C GLU A 151 -19.01 -0.62 -0.61
N LEU A 152 -17.78 -0.76 -1.14
CA LEU A 152 -17.52 -0.50 -2.56
C LEU A 152 -18.23 -1.51 -3.48
N ARG A 153 -18.40 -2.76 -3.06
CA ARG A 153 -19.22 -3.73 -3.81
C ARG A 153 -20.70 -3.31 -3.86
N ARG A 154 -21.26 -2.83 -2.73
CA ARG A 154 -22.64 -2.29 -2.71
C ARG A 154 -22.75 -1.07 -3.59
N PHE A 155 -21.82 -0.12 -3.44
CA PHE A 155 -21.75 1.09 -4.25
C PHE A 155 -21.72 0.78 -5.75
N ALA A 156 -20.89 -0.18 -6.18
CA ALA A 156 -20.80 -0.59 -7.57
C ALA A 156 -22.11 -1.21 -8.10
N ALA A 157 -22.78 -2.02 -7.27
CA ALA A 157 -24.07 -2.60 -7.61
C ALA A 157 -25.18 -1.55 -7.78
N GLU A 158 -25.15 -0.50 -6.95
CA GLU A 158 -26.11 0.62 -7.00
C GLU A 158 -25.79 1.63 -8.11
N ASN A 159 -24.58 1.61 -8.67
CA ASN A 159 -24.11 2.54 -9.71
C ASN A 159 -23.53 1.81 -10.93
N PRO A 160 -24.31 1.00 -11.65
CA PRO A 160 -23.83 0.14 -12.73
C PRO A 160 -23.24 0.91 -13.94
N GLN A 161 -23.51 2.20 -14.06
CA GLN A 161 -22.93 3.09 -15.08
C GLN A 161 -21.47 3.45 -14.80
N MET A 162 -21.01 3.28 -13.55
CA MET A 162 -19.64 3.56 -13.12
C MET A 162 -18.83 2.26 -13.04
N ALA A 163 -17.74 2.16 -13.77
CA ALA A 163 -16.79 1.07 -13.61
C ALA A 163 -16.03 1.24 -12.28
N VAL A 164 -16.02 0.22 -11.43
CA VAL A 164 -15.29 0.21 -10.16
C VAL A 164 -14.31 -0.93 -10.16
N ALA A 165 -13.01 -0.61 -10.22
CA ALA A 165 -11.93 -1.59 -10.10
C ALA A 165 -11.28 -1.53 -8.71
N VAL A 166 -10.94 -2.69 -8.17
CA VAL A 166 -10.28 -2.84 -6.87
C VAL A 166 -8.99 -3.62 -7.05
N LEU A 167 -7.85 -2.96 -6.87
CA LEU A 167 -6.55 -3.61 -6.95
C LEU A 167 -6.13 -4.12 -5.58
N ARG A 168 -5.75 -5.39 -5.50
CA ARG A 168 -5.29 -6.06 -4.28
C ARG A 168 -3.81 -6.41 -4.38
N PRO A 169 -2.91 -5.42 -4.27
CA PRO A 169 -1.47 -5.70 -4.28
C PRO A 169 -1.04 -6.48 -3.04
N THR A 170 0.01 -7.27 -3.21
CA THR A 170 0.82 -7.83 -2.13
C THR A 170 1.65 -6.73 -1.46
N LEU A 171 2.74 -7.05 -0.75
CA LEU A 171 3.61 -6.03 -0.15
C LEU A 171 4.28 -5.19 -1.24
N VAL A 172 3.85 -3.93 -1.35
CA VAL A 172 4.36 -3.01 -2.38
C VAL A 172 5.73 -2.47 -1.96
N ALA A 173 6.75 -2.86 -2.72
CA ALA A 173 8.14 -2.48 -2.50
C ALA A 173 8.61 -1.47 -3.56
N GLN A 174 9.43 -0.52 -3.13
CA GLN A 174 10.29 0.33 -3.96
C GLN A 174 11.35 1.02 -3.10
N ARG A 175 12.48 1.36 -3.70
CA ARG A 175 13.60 2.02 -3.03
C ARG A 175 13.19 3.32 -2.32
N ASP A 176 12.43 4.18 -2.99
CA ASP A 176 12.04 5.51 -2.51
C ASP A 176 11.11 5.49 -1.30
N ALA A 177 10.45 4.36 -1.01
CA ALA A 177 9.57 4.19 0.15
C ALA A 177 10.29 3.59 1.37
N SER A 178 11.59 3.31 1.29
CA SER A 178 12.33 2.56 2.30
C SER A 178 12.35 3.25 3.66
N GLU A 179 12.59 4.56 3.73
CA GLU A 179 12.57 5.27 5.02
C GLU A 179 11.17 5.32 5.65
N SER A 180 10.13 5.46 4.85
CA SER A 180 8.75 5.41 5.38
C SER A 180 8.40 4.01 5.89
N PHE A 181 8.87 2.96 5.21
CA PHE A 181 8.73 1.57 5.64
C PHE A 181 9.52 1.30 6.94
N ARG A 182 10.79 1.73 7.00
CA ARG A 182 11.62 1.61 8.21
C ARG A 182 10.96 2.30 9.40
N ALA A 183 10.46 3.51 9.19
CA ALA A 183 9.80 4.27 10.22
C ALA A 183 8.52 3.62 10.75
N LEU A 184 7.82 2.83 9.94
CA LEU A 184 6.62 2.12 10.34
C LEU A 184 6.94 0.81 11.10
N PHE A 185 7.89 0.02 10.59
CA PHE A 185 8.10 -1.36 11.05
C PHE A 185 9.32 -1.55 11.95
N PHE A 186 10.35 -0.70 11.83
CA PHE A 186 11.64 -0.92 12.50
C PHE A 186 12.01 0.15 13.53
N ASP A 187 11.50 1.40 13.38
CA ASP A 187 11.81 2.47 14.34
C ASP A 187 11.12 2.26 15.70
N PRO A 188 11.82 2.58 16.81
CA PRO A 188 13.24 2.97 16.93
C PRO A 188 14.19 1.78 17.18
N LEU A 189 13.70 0.53 17.17
CA LEU A 189 14.41 -0.64 17.67
C LEU A 189 15.52 -1.14 16.74
N VAL A 190 15.34 -1.02 15.42
CA VAL A 190 16.33 -1.49 14.45
C VAL A 190 17.05 -0.29 13.85
N PRO A 191 18.25 0.04 14.34
CA PRO A 191 19.01 1.16 13.81
C PRO A 191 19.55 0.83 12.40
N ARG A 192 19.72 1.87 11.56
CA ARG A 192 20.18 1.72 10.17
C ARG A 192 21.51 0.98 10.06
N TRP A 193 22.45 1.19 11.01
CA TRP A 193 23.72 0.49 10.97
C TRP A 193 23.55 -1.03 11.04
N LEU A 194 22.56 -1.53 11.80
CA LEU A 194 22.26 -2.96 11.88
C LEU A 194 21.69 -3.48 10.55
N ILE A 195 20.79 -2.71 9.91
CA ILE A 195 20.26 -3.05 8.57
C ILE A 195 21.40 -3.13 7.54
N ARG A 196 22.36 -2.20 7.61
CA ARG A 196 23.57 -2.23 6.75
C ARG A 196 24.46 -3.46 7.00
N LEU A 197 24.59 -3.89 8.24
CA LEU A 197 25.33 -5.11 8.55
C LEU A 197 24.62 -6.35 7.98
N VAL A 198 23.29 -6.39 8.08
CA VAL A 198 22.47 -7.45 7.47
C VAL A 198 22.65 -7.44 5.96
N GLU A 199 22.47 -6.30 5.31
CA GLU A 199 22.55 -6.15 3.84
C GLU A 199 23.95 -6.54 3.31
N ARG A 200 25.01 -6.25 4.06
CA ARG A 200 26.39 -6.61 3.70
C ARG A 200 26.78 -8.06 4.00
N GLY A 201 25.85 -8.88 4.47
CA GLY A 201 26.12 -10.27 4.83
C GLY A 201 27.01 -10.44 6.07
N ALA A 202 27.10 -9.42 6.93
CA ALA A 202 27.93 -9.48 8.13
C ALA A 202 27.30 -10.33 9.26
N LEU A 203 26.04 -10.67 9.15
CA LEU A 203 25.35 -11.54 10.11
C LEU A 203 25.14 -12.93 9.48
N PRO A 204 25.78 -13.98 10.02
CA PRO A 204 25.67 -15.31 9.42
C PRO A 204 24.31 -15.97 9.63
N VAL A 205 23.53 -15.47 10.60
CA VAL A 205 22.23 -16.02 10.98
C VAL A 205 21.23 -14.91 11.24
N LEU A 206 20.01 -15.08 10.73
CA LEU A 206 18.88 -14.17 10.98
C LEU A 206 17.74 -14.92 11.68
N PRO A 207 17.28 -14.47 12.86
CA PRO A 207 16.10 -15.01 13.51
C PRO A 207 14.85 -14.53 12.75
N LEU A 208 14.19 -15.45 12.05
CA LEU A 208 12.99 -15.17 11.26
C LEU A 208 11.82 -16.07 11.69
N PRO A 209 10.57 -15.59 11.58
CA PRO A 209 9.41 -16.41 11.94
C PRO A 209 9.36 -17.68 11.09
N ALA A 210 9.21 -18.83 11.72
CA ALA A 210 9.00 -20.10 11.02
C ALA A 210 7.72 -20.02 10.18
N GLY A 211 7.77 -20.55 8.95
CA GLY A 211 6.63 -20.54 8.04
C GLY A 211 6.31 -19.18 7.40
N LEU A 212 7.19 -18.17 7.53
CA LEU A 212 7.02 -16.89 6.83
C LEU A 212 7.00 -17.12 5.31
N ARG A 213 5.95 -16.60 4.68
CA ARG A 213 5.74 -16.64 3.22
C ARG A 213 5.17 -15.29 2.79
N VAL A 214 5.95 -14.49 2.12
CA VAL A 214 5.56 -13.15 1.67
C VAL A 214 5.70 -13.05 0.16
N ARG A 215 4.74 -12.41 -0.50
CA ARG A 215 4.89 -11.97 -1.88
C ARG A 215 5.09 -10.47 -1.93
N PHE A 216 5.92 -10.04 -2.83
CA PHE A 216 6.16 -8.65 -3.13
C PHE A 216 5.58 -8.31 -4.50
N VAL A 217 5.35 -7.03 -4.72
CA VAL A 217 5.11 -6.44 -6.03
C VAL A 217 5.80 -5.07 -6.07
N HIS A 218 6.43 -4.73 -7.19
CA HIS A 218 7.07 -3.43 -7.30
C HIS A 218 6.01 -2.33 -7.49
N ALA A 219 6.27 -1.12 -6.96
CA ALA A 219 5.32 0.00 -7.07
C ALA A 219 5.03 0.38 -8.53
N ASP A 220 6.01 0.24 -9.43
CA ASP A 220 5.85 0.52 -10.85
C ASP A 220 4.96 -0.52 -11.54
N ASP A 221 5.01 -1.78 -11.12
CA ASP A 221 4.12 -2.83 -11.63
C ASP A 221 2.67 -2.59 -11.17
N VAL A 222 2.47 -2.08 -9.95
CA VAL A 222 1.14 -1.61 -9.51
C VAL A 222 0.68 -0.42 -10.33
N GLY A 223 1.57 0.52 -10.66
CA GLY A 223 1.31 1.64 -11.55
C GLY A 223 0.89 1.18 -12.95
N ASP A 224 1.61 0.21 -13.54
CA ASP A 224 1.26 -0.41 -14.83
C ASP A 224 -0.12 -1.07 -14.79
N ALA A 225 -0.45 -1.76 -13.69
CA ALA A 225 -1.79 -2.33 -13.51
C ALA A 225 -2.89 -1.26 -13.51
N VAL A 226 -2.67 -0.13 -12.85
CA VAL A 226 -3.61 1.01 -12.87
C VAL A 226 -3.83 1.51 -14.30
N VAL A 227 -2.74 1.74 -15.06
CA VAL A 227 -2.82 2.19 -16.45
C VAL A 227 -3.62 1.21 -17.31
N ARG A 228 -3.40 -0.10 -17.16
CA ARG A 228 -4.13 -1.14 -17.90
C ARG A 228 -5.61 -1.17 -17.54
N VAL A 229 -5.94 -1.06 -16.25
CA VAL A 229 -7.33 -0.94 -15.77
C VAL A 229 -8.00 0.28 -16.37
N LEU A 230 -7.34 1.43 -16.41
CA LEU A 230 -7.87 2.66 -17.02
C LEU A 230 -8.14 2.49 -18.52
N ARG A 231 -7.21 1.87 -19.25
CA ARG A 231 -7.33 1.62 -20.70
C ARG A 231 -8.48 0.68 -21.05
N THR A 232 -8.64 -0.40 -20.30
CA THR A 232 -9.65 -1.43 -20.54
C THR A 232 -11.01 -1.09 -19.91
N ARG A 233 -11.08 -0.05 -19.07
CA ARG A 233 -12.23 0.25 -18.21
C ARG A 233 -12.68 -0.96 -17.39
N ALA A 234 -11.72 -1.77 -16.96
CA ALA A 234 -11.99 -2.97 -16.20
C ALA A 234 -12.68 -2.67 -14.87
N SER A 235 -13.48 -3.63 -14.39
CA SER A 235 -14.19 -3.54 -13.11
C SER A 235 -14.00 -4.84 -12.30
N GLY A 236 -14.30 -4.77 -11.01
CA GLY A 236 -14.11 -5.88 -10.08
C GLY A 236 -12.72 -5.91 -9.45
N ALA A 237 -12.41 -7.00 -8.74
CA ALA A 237 -11.15 -7.11 -8.01
C ALA A 237 -10.04 -7.76 -8.84
N PHE A 238 -8.79 -7.34 -8.64
CA PHE A 238 -7.61 -7.90 -9.29
C PHE A 238 -6.49 -8.07 -8.27
N ASN A 239 -6.00 -9.29 -8.11
CA ASN A 239 -4.82 -9.57 -7.31
C ASN A 239 -3.56 -9.16 -8.07
N LEU A 240 -2.64 -8.50 -7.38
CA LEU A 240 -1.36 -8.08 -7.95
C LEU A 240 -0.20 -8.63 -7.12
N ALA A 241 0.44 -9.67 -7.61
CA ALA A 241 1.55 -10.33 -6.95
C ALA A 241 2.65 -10.68 -7.96
N ALA A 242 3.91 -10.40 -7.60
CA ALA A 242 5.06 -10.91 -8.36
C ALA A 242 5.57 -12.21 -7.72
N GLY A 243 5.89 -13.18 -8.58
CA GLY A 243 6.57 -14.40 -8.15
C GLY A 243 8.09 -14.19 -8.00
N PRO A 244 8.78 -15.12 -7.35
CA PRO A 244 8.24 -16.20 -6.53
C PRO A 244 7.71 -15.72 -5.16
N THR A 245 7.08 -16.63 -4.39
CA THR A 245 6.84 -16.42 -2.96
C THR A 245 8.18 -16.43 -2.25
N VAL A 246 8.44 -15.41 -1.43
CA VAL A 246 9.69 -15.25 -0.67
C VAL A 246 9.49 -15.83 0.72
N THR A 247 10.27 -16.85 1.06
CA THR A 247 10.26 -17.53 2.35
C THR A 247 11.24 -16.88 3.33
N ALA A 248 11.26 -17.35 4.59
CA ALA A 248 12.28 -16.95 5.56
C ALA A 248 13.71 -17.30 5.07
N ASP A 249 13.87 -18.47 4.45
CA ASP A 249 15.17 -18.90 3.92
C ASP A 249 15.61 -18.06 2.73
N ASP A 250 14.68 -17.69 1.85
CA ASP A 250 14.97 -16.78 0.74
C ASP A 250 15.40 -15.40 1.23
N LEU A 251 14.71 -14.84 2.23
CA LEU A 251 15.08 -13.55 2.84
C LEU A 251 16.48 -13.61 3.48
N ALA A 252 16.82 -14.70 4.18
CA ALA A 252 18.14 -14.87 4.75
C ALA A 252 19.19 -15.01 3.64
N THR A 253 18.92 -15.79 2.60
CA THR A 253 19.80 -15.99 1.45
C THR A 253 20.08 -14.70 0.70
N LEU A 254 19.10 -13.80 0.59
CA LEU A 254 19.28 -12.48 -0.05
C LEU A 254 20.42 -11.65 0.55
N VAL A 255 20.75 -11.91 1.83
CA VAL A 255 21.79 -11.21 2.58
C VAL A 255 22.96 -12.11 2.97
N GLY A 256 23.09 -13.28 2.36
CA GLY A 256 24.20 -14.21 2.64
C GLY A 256 24.13 -14.85 4.04
N ALA A 257 22.97 -14.86 4.69
CA ALA A 257 22.73 -15.44 5.99
C ALA A 257 21.96 -16.76 5.90
N ARG A 258 21.84 -17.45 7.05
CA ARG A 258 20.92 -18.58 7.23
C ARG A 258 19.74 -18.16 8.11
N ALA A 259 18.54 -18.61 7.79
CA ALA A 259 17.40 -18.39 8.66
C ALA A 259 17.51 -19.26 9.92
N LEU A 260 17.32 -18.63 11.08
CA LEU A 260 17.07 -19.34 12.34
C LEU A 260 15.57 -19.29 12.59
N PRO A 261 14.86 -20.42 12.46
CA PRO A 261 13.42 -20.43 12.61
C PRO A 261 13.02 -20.13 14.07
N VAL A 262 12.22 -19.08 14.26
CA VAL A 262 11.66 -18.70 15.56
C VAL A 262 10.16 -19.00 15.55
N PRO A 263 9.61 -19.62 16.61
CA PRO A 263 8.17 -19.85 16.70
C PRO A 263 7.37 -18.55 16.51
N PRO A 264 6.40 -18.50 15.59
CA PRO A 264 5.62 -17.28 15.31
C PRO A 264 4.92 -16.71 16.53
N SER A 265 4.48 -17.56 17.47
CA SER A 265 3.88 -17.15 18.73
C SER A 265 4.81 -16.31 19.61
N LEU A 266 6.10 -16.67 19.67
CA LEU A 266 7.11 -15.91 20.41
C LEU A 266 7.38 -14.55 19.77
N VAL A 267 7.53 -14.52 18.44
CA VAL A 267 7.72 -13.25 17.71
C VAL A 267 6.51 -12.33 17.91
N ARG A 268 5.30 -12.88 17.76
CA ARG A 268 4.07 -12.14 17.98
C ARG A 268 3.94 -11.59 19.40
N ALA A 269 4.31 -12.40 20.40
CA ALA A 269 4.29 -11.99 21.81
C ALA A 269 5.29 -10.86 22.07
N ALA A 270 6.52 -10.96 21.51
CA ALA A 270 7.55 -9.93 21.61
C ALA A 270 7.09 -8.62 20.94
N VAL A 271 6.57 -8.68 19.71
CA VAL A 271 5.98 -7.52 19.01
C VAL A 271 4.86 -6.89 19.84
N GLY A 272 4.00 -7.72 20.44
CA GLY A 272 2.90 -7.26 21.30
C GLY A 272 3.38 -6.56 22.57
N ALA A 273 4.40 -7.08 23.23
CA ALA A 273 5.01 -6.46 24.40
C ALA A 273 5.66 -5.10 24.04
N LEU A 274 6.48 -5.08 23.00
CA LEU A 274 7.16 -3.87 22.53
C LEU A 274 6.16 -2.78 22.08
N TRP A 275 5.08 -3.17 21.43
CA TRP A 275 4.01 -2.24 21.04
C TRP A 275 3.26 -1.67 22.26
N ARG A 276 2.95 -2.50 23.28
CA ARG A 276 2.32 -2.03 24.53
C ARG A 276 3.23 -1.04 25.28
N LEU A 277 4.52 -1.33 25.32
CA LEU A 277 5.55 -0.47 25.92
C LEU A 277 5.86 0.78 25.08
N ARG A 278 5.21 0.96 23.93
CA ARG A 278 5.46 2.06 22.98
C ARG A 278 6.88 2.11 22.41
N LEU A 279 7.59 0.99 22.48
CA LEU A 279 8.94 0.82 21.90
C LEU A 279 8.90 0.41 20.42
N LEU A 280 7.79 -0.16 19.96
CA LEU A 280 7.54 -0.46 18.55
C LEU A 280 6.26 0.25 18.09
N ARG A 281 6.29 0.78 16.88
CA ARG A 281 5.16 1.50 16.29
C ARG A 281 4.14 0.56 15.64
N ALA A 282 4.63 -0.47 14.95
CA ALA A 282 3.78 -1.48 14.32
C ALA A 282 3.06 -2.32 15.38
N SER A 283 1.74 -2.47 15.24
CA SER A 283 0.94 -3.33 16.11
C SER A 283 1.14 -4.81 15.75
N PRO A 284 0.82 -5.75 16.67
CA PRO A 284 0.84 -7.19 16.36
C PRO A 284 -0.01 -7.57 15.15
N GLY A 285 -1.06 -6.80 14.84
CA GLY A 285 -1.89 -7.02 13.65
C GLY A 285 -1.13 -6.91 12.32
N TRP A 286 -0.02 -6.16 12.26
CA TRP A 286 0.86 -6.15 11.08
C TRP A 286 1.67 -7.44 10.95
N PHE A 287 2.13 -8.00 12.08
CA PHE A 287 2.74 -9.31 12.09
C PHE A 287 1.74 -10.38 11.63
N ASP A 288 0.49 -10.29 12.11
CA ASP A 288 -0.59 -11.21 11.69
C ASP A 288 -0.87 -11.10 10.18
N VAL A 289 -0.83 -9.90 9.58
CA VAL A 289 -0.92 -9.72 8.12
C VAL A 289 0.23 -10.43 7.40
N GLY A 290 1.47 -10.23 7.83
CA GLY A 290 2.63 -10.87 7.22
C GLY A 290 2.62 -12.40 7.29
N MET A 291 2.04 -12.96 8.37
CA MET A 291 2.02 -14.41 8.60
C MET A 291 0.78 -15.13 8.07
N ARG A 292 -0.34 -14.43 7.91
CA ARG A 292 -1.66 -15.04 7.66
C ARG A 292 -2.33 -14.59 6.37
N SER A 293 -1.79 -13.57 5.68
CA SER A 293 -2.28 -13.24 4.34
C SER A 293 -1.99 -14.41 3.41
N PRO A 294 -2.98 -14.85 2.60
CA PRO A 294 -2.77 -15.98 1.71
C PRO A 294 -1.81 -15.65 0.57
N VAL A 295 -1.23 -16.67 -0.01
CA VAL A 295 -0.63 -16.57 -1.33
C VAL A 295 -1.78 -16.36 -2.32
N VAL A 296 -1.65 -15.40 -3.23
CA VAL A 296 -2.71 -15.07 -4.18
C VAL A 296 -2.35 -15.47 -5.60
N ASP A 297 -3.36 -15.85 -6.37
CA ASP A 297 -3.27 -16.02 -7.81
C ASP A 297 -3.60 -14.69 -8.50
N SER A 298 -2.79 -14.31 -9.50
CA SER A 298 -2.95 -13.09 -10.30
C SER A 298 -3.35 -13.40 -11.75
N THR A 299 -3.79 -14.62 -12.06
CA THR A 299 -4.17 -15.05 -13.41
C THR A 299 -5.23 -14.14 -14.00
N ARG A 300 -6.19 -13.68 -13.21
CA ARG A 300 -7.21 -12.73 -13.68
C ARG A 300 -6.61 -11.43 -14.20
N ALA A 301 -5.58 -10.89 -13.51
CA ALA A 301 -4.91 -9.68 -13.97
C ALA A 301 -4.16 -9.90 -15.29
N LEU A 302 -3.56 -11.09 -15.48
CA LEU A 302 -2.95 -11.47 -16.75
C LEU A 302 -4.00 -11.58 -17.87
N ASP A 303 -5.07 -12.34 -17.65
CA ASP A 303 -6.05 -12.67 -18.68
C ASP A 303 -6.90 -11.46 -19.12
N GLU A 304 -7.37 -10.64 -18.16
CA GLU A 304 -8.27 -9.52 -18.45
C GLU A 304 -7.53 -8.20 -18.73
N LEU A 305 -6.35 -7.99 -18.13
CA LEU A 305 -5.59 -6.74 -18.26
C LEU A 305 -4.32 -6.92 -19.11
N GLY A 306 -3.91 -8.16 -19.41
CA GLY A 306 -2.59 -8.46 -19.95
C GLY A 306 -1.46 -8.05 -19.01
N TRP A 307 -1.73 -8.00 -17.68
CA TRP A 307 -0.77 -7.54 -16.70
C TRP A 307 0.16 -8.66 -16.25
N GLU A 308 1.44 -8.40 -16.39
CA GLU A 308 2.52 -9.23 -15.82
C GLU A 308 3.51 -8.32 -15.07
N PRO A 309 3.97 -8.73 -13.87
CA PRO A 309 4.99 -7.97 -13.16
C PRO A 309 6.32 -8.04 -13.91
N ARG A 310 6.98 -6.89 -14.08
CA ARG A 310 8.29 -6.77 -14.71
C ARG A 310 9.43 -7.01 -13.73
N VAL A 311 9.17 -6.75 -12.44
CA VAL A 311 10.14 -6.94 -11.35
C VAL A 311 9.72 -8.18 -10.57
N SER A 312 10.65 -9.14 -10.43
CA SER A 312 10.38 -10.34 -9.62
C SER A 312 10.16 -9.96 -8.14
N GLY A 313 9.38 -10.77 -7.42
CA GLY A 313 9.16 -10.55 -5.98
C GLY A 313 10.49 -10.53 -5.19
N THR A 314 11.44 -11.35 -5.57
CA THR A 314 12.79 -11.39 -4.96
C THR A 314 13.59 -10.11 -5.23
N ASP A 315 13.52 -9.57 -6.45
CA ASP A 315 14.25 -8.35 -6.80
C ASP A 315 13.60 -7.12 -6.14
N ALA A 316 12.28 -7.07 -6.07
CA ALA A 316 11.57 -6.05 -5.31
C ALA A 316 11.94 -6.05 -3.82
N ALA A 317 12.03 -7.25 -3.21
CA ALA A 317 12.50 -7.41 -1.83
C ALA A 317 13.95 -6.95 -1.65
N ARG A 318 14.85 -7.30 -2.60
CA ARG A 318 16.25 -6.89 -2.59
C ARG A 318 16.41 -5.38 -2.73
N GLU A 319 15.65 -4.76 -3.63
CA GLU A 319 15.64 -3.31 -3.80
C GLU A 319 15.19 -2.59 -2.54
N GLN A 320 14.09 -3.05 -1.93
CA GLN A 320 13.60 -2.53 -0.65
C GLN A 320 14.67 -2.63 0.45
N LEU A 321 15.36 -3.77 0.57
CA LEU A 321 16.39 -3.98 1.57
C LEU A 321 17.59 -3.04 1.37
N ARG A 322 18.07 -2.89 0.12
CA ARG A 322 19.13 -1.93 -0.22
C ARG A 322 18.70 -0.49 0.12
N GLY A 323 17.47 -0.13 -0.23
CA GLY A 323 16.91 1.16 0.12
C GLY A 323 16.88 1.40 1.63
N LEU A 324 16.52 0.40 2.43
CA LEU A 324 16.56 0.45 3.90
C LEU A 324 17.98 0.66 4.44
N ALA A 325 18.97 -0.06 3.88
CA ALA A 325 20.37 0.07 4.28
C ALA A 325 20.95 1.45 3.93
N ASP A 326 20.65 1.96 2.74
CA ASP A 326 21.08 3.26 2.25
C ASP A 326 20.34 4.42 2.95
N GLY A 327 19.12 4.17 3.43
CA GLY A 327 18.18 5.18 3.91
C GLY A 327 17.59 5.99 2.79
N ALA A 328 17.18 5.30 1.74
CA ALA A 328 16.61 5.95 0.57
C ALA A 328 15.25 6.60 0.88
N GLU A 329 15.08 7.81 0.38
CA GLU A 329 13.88 8.63 0.52
C GLU A 329 13.42 9.09 -0.86
N GLY A 330 12.10 9.17 -1.06
CA GLY A 330 11.53 9.72 -2.28
C GLY A 330 11.40 11.24 -2.26
N GLY A 331 11.09 11.84 -3.41
CA GLY A 331 10.84 13.28 -3.57
C GLY A 331 9.61 13.80 -2.82
N SER A 332 8.75 12.90 -2.34
CA SER A 332 7.53 13.27 -1.61
C SER A 332 7.74 13.36 -0.10
N PRO A 333 7.12 14.35 0.59
CA PRO A 333 7.15 14.44 2.06
C PRO A 333 6.59 13.20 2.77
N VAL A 334 5.74 12.40 2.09
CA VAL A 334 5.18 11.15 2.65
C VAL A 334 6.20 10.02 2.64
N LEU A 335 7.16 10.04 1.74
CA LEU A 335 8.21 9.03 1.58
C LEU A 335 9.50 9.38 2.33
N ARG A 336 9.56 10.56 2.96
CA ARG A 336 10.71 11.04 3.76
C ARG A 336 10.53 10.73 5.25
N ARG A 337 11.64 10.67 5.96
CA ARG A 337 11.69 10.44 7.42
C ARG A 337 10.96 11.49 8.24
N ASP A 338 10.96 12.75 7.80
CA ASP A 338 10.37 13.89 8.52
C ASP A 338 8.84 13.82 8.67
N ARG A 339 8.19 12.90 7.97
CA ARG A 339 6.75 12.61 8.14
C ARG A 339 6.35 12.45 9.61
N LEU A 340 7.21 11.85 10.43
CA LEU A 340 6.89 11.47 11.80
C LEU A 340 7.25 12.55 12.83
N ARG A 341 8.12 13.51 12.50
CA ARG A 341 8.40 14.67 13.35
C ARG A 341 7.21 15.63 13.41
N GLY A 342 6.49 15.81 12.30
CA GLY A 342 5.28 16.64 12.26
C GLY A 342 4.06 16.03 12.96
N MET A 343 4.01 14.71 13.16
CA MET A 343 2.92 14.01 13.85
C MET A 343 3.11 13.96 15.38
N GLY A 344 4.33 14.17 15.86
CA GLY A 344 4.64 14.23 17.30
C GLY A 344 4.35 15.59 17.93
N GLY A 345 4.01 16.60 17.14
CA GLY A 345 3.76 17.98 17.61
C GLY A 345 2.30 18.28 17.99
N GLN A 346 1.35 17.41 17.70
CA GLN A 346 0.03 17.50 18.31
C GLN A 346 0.10 16.89 19.71
N ARG A 347 0.53 17.69 20.67
CA ARG A 347 0.39 17.40 22.09
C ARG A 347 -1.08 17.16 22.38
N LEU A 348 -1.32 16.08 23.11
CA LEU A 348 -2.54 15.85 23.86
C LEU A 348 -2.89 17.13 24.66
N SER A 349 -3.90 17.84 24.26
CA SER A 349 -4.67 18.75 25.07
C SER A 349 -6.10 18.23 25.12
#